data_208dcedaf43e2d7bf1859a11531d86bd
#
_entry.id   208dcedaf43e2d7bf1859a11531d86bd
#
_cell.length_a   1.000
_cell.length_b   1.000
_cell.length_c   1.000
_cell.angle_alpha   90.00
_cell.angle_beta   90.00
_cell.angle_gamma   90.00
#
_symmetry.space_group_name_H-M   'P 1'
#
loop_
_entity.id
_entity.type
_entity.pdbx_description
1 polymer ?
#
loop_
_entity_poly.entity_id
_entity_poly.type
_entity_poly.pdbx_seq_one_letter_code
_entity_poly.pdbx_strand_id
1 'polypeptide(L)'
;MKRLFFLIAIAFLLAGCSDKDDENVDMASVGHYVWQNESDHRITLTVIGRFENEVLLPKERISKTMIGFIFPPSPRSYTIEGMKISFDDGSYGGVFSIPTEYPTAPYNPCDEYNYEMGEEYKESGMLQRQWTYTFTNADYDAAVARGPMTEQ
;
A
#
# COMPACT_ATOMS: atom_id res chain seq x y z
N MET A 1 32.61 32.55 52.51
CA MET A 1 31.75 33.01 51.42
C MET A 1 32.25 32.66 50.03
N LYS A 2 33.54 32.53 49.72
CA LYS A 2 34.03 32.19 48.37
C LYS A 2 33.74 30.74 47.90
N ARG A 3 33.53 29.79 48.80
CA ARG A 3 33.24 28.37 48.45
C ARG A 3 31.79 28.10 48.08
N LEU A 4 30.85 28.95 48.47
CA LEU A 4 29.44 28.83 48.18
C LEU A 4 29.13 29.19 46.69
N PHE A 5 29.84 30.19 46.17
CA PHE A 5 29.67 30.60 44.77
C PHE A 5 30.16 29.54 43.74
N PHE A 6 31.15 28.73 44.15
CA PHE A 6 31.68 27.69 43.26
C PHE A 6 30.72 26.51 43.09
N LEU A 7 29.96 26.19 44.15
CA LEU A 7 28.96 25.11 44.09
C LEU A 7 27.73 25.52 43.27
N ILE A 8 27.35 26.80 43.29
CA ILE A 8 26.22 27.29 42.47
C ILE A 8 26.59 27.32 40.98
N ALA A 9 27.85 27.65 40.64
CA ALA A 9 28.33 27.63 39.24
C ALA A 9 28.35 26.24 38.62
N ILE A 10 28.65 25.19 39.41
CA ILE A 10 28.65 23.81 38.95
C ILE A 10 27.20 23.28 38.75
N ALA A 11 26.24 23.71 39.56
CA ALA A 11 24.84 23.35 39.41
C ALA A 11 24.21 23.91 38.12
N PHE A 12 24.65 25.08 37.65
CA PHE A 12 24.17 25.64 36.38
C PHE A 12 24.78 24.99 35.14
N LEU A 13 25.94 24.33 35.26
CA LEU A 13 26.55 23.59 34.15
C LEU A 13 25.91 22.21 33.91
N LEU A 14 25.16 21.68 34.87
CA LEU A 14 24.45 20.40 34.75
C LEU A 14 23.00 20.57 34.28
N ALA A 15 22.45 21.77 34.27
CA ALA A 15 21.10 22.06 33.78
C ALA A 15 21.06 22.37 32.25
N GLY A 16 22.18 22.27 31.57
CA GLY A 16 22.32 22.59 30.15
C GLY A 16 22.28 21.41 29.18
N CYS A 17 21.96 20.20 29.64
CA CYS A 17 21.50 19.15 28.72
C CYS A 17 20.00 19.35 28.52
N SER A 18 19.64 20.33 27.72
CA SER A 18 18.45 20.22 26.91
C SER A 18 18.63 18.95 26.08
N ASP A 19 17.93 17.88 26.44
CA ASP A 19 17.54 16.85 25.49
C ASP A 19 16.85 17.63 24.35
N LYS A 20 17.62 18.02 23.34
CA LYS A 20 17.07 18.05 22.03
C LYS A 20 16.69 16.60 21.82
N ASP A 21 15.40 16.31 21.98
CA ASP A 21 14.78 15.24 21.25
C ASP A 21 15.30 15.47 19.81
N ASP A 22 16.38 14.76 19.46
CA ASP A 22 16.63 14.49 18.08
C ASP A 22 15.30 13.88 17.63
N GLU A 23 14.48 14.71 16.97
CA GLU A 23 13.45 14.21 16.11
C GLU A 23 14.20 13.33 15.10
N ASN A 24 14.48 12.12 15.54
CA ASN A 24 14.83 11.03 14.66
C ASN A 24 13.61 10.95 13.76
N VAL A 25 13.66 11.69 12.67
CA VAL A 25 12.62 11.65 11.66
C VAL A 25 12.63 10.21 11.21
N ASP A 26 11.72 9.44 11.79
CA ASP A 26 11.52 8.05 11.45
C ASP A 26 11.07 8.08 9.99
N MET A 27 12.06 7.94 9.08
CA MET A 27 11.83 8.05 7.65
C MET A 27 11.10 6.81 7.10
N ALA A 28 10.79 5.86 7.99
CA ALA A 28 10.04 4.68 7.61
C ALA A 28 8.54 5.03 7.47
N SER A 29 7.93 4.43 6.47
CA SER A 29 6.50 4.56 6.19
C SER A 29 5.93 3.22 5.76
N VAL A 30 4.61 3.05 5.87
CA VAL A 30 3.93 1.78 5.54
C VAL A 30 2.76 2.03 4.61
N GLY A 31 2.76 1.36 3.47
CA GLY A 31 1.60 1.24 2.59
C GLY A 31 0.82 -0.04 2.91
N HIS A 32 -0.48 0.09 3.15
CA HIS A 32 -1.41 -1.02 3.32
C HIS A 32 -2.24 -1.16 2.06
N TYR A 33 -2.19 -2.32 1.40
CA TYR A 33 -2.93 -2.58 0.17
C TYR A 33 -4.03 -3.57 0.47
N VAL A 34 -5.26 -3.16 0.20
CA VAL A 34 -6.47 -3.96 0.38
C VAL A 34 -7.08 -4.23 -0.99
N TRP A 35 -7.31 -5.49 -1.30
CA TRP A 35 -8.15 -5.90 -2.43
C TRP A 35 -9.42 -6.51 -1.87
N GLN A 36 -10.56 -5.93 -2.23
CA GLN A 36 -11.87 -6.32 -1.75
C GLN A 36 -12.71 -6.82 -2.92
N ASN A 37 -13.37 -7.97 -2.75
CA ASN A 37 -14.24 -8.54 -3.75
C ASN A 37 -15.71 -8.22 -3.44
N GLU A 38 -16.26 -7.22 -4.13
CA GLU A 38 -17.69 -6.88 -4.09
C GLU A 38 -18.46 -7.43 -5.29
N SER A 39 -17.81 -8.24 -6.14
CA SER A 39 -18.47 -8.96 -7.24
C SER A 39 -19.14 -10.23 -6.75
N ASP A 40 -19.95 -10.84 -7.62
CA ASP A 40 -20.57 -12.16 -7.40
C ASP A 40 -19.65 -13.32 -7.82
N HIS A 41 -18.44 -13.02 -8.30
CA HIS A 41 -17.50 -13.96 -8.88
C HIS A 41 -16.34 -14.26 -7.93
N ARG A 42 -15.85 -15.50 -7.92
CA ARG A 42 -14.59 -15.83 -7.27
C ARG A 42 -13.44 -15.20 -8.06
N ILE A 43 -12.51 -14.58 -7.35
CA ILE A 43 -11.33 -13.96 -7.94
C ILE A 43 -10.09 -14.71 -7.50
N THR A 44 -9.20 -15.01 -8.43
CA THR A 44 -7.83 -15.45 -8.14
C THR A 44 -6.88 -14.33 -8.50
N LEU A 45 -6.11 -13.87 -7.53
CA LEU A 45 -5.24 -12.71 -7.60
C LEU A 45 -3.78 -13.12 -7.43
N THR A 46 -2.93 -12.69 -8.35
CA THR A 46 -1.46 -12.78 -8.25
C THR A 46 -0.89 -11.38 -8.40
N VAL A 47 -0.03 -10.96 -7.49
CA VAL A 47 0.85 -9.80 -7.67
C VAL A 47 2.24 -10.32 -7.95
N ILE A 48 2.72 -10.12 -9.17
CA ILE A 48 3.97 -10.70 -9.68
C ILE A 48 5.15 -10.25 -8.78
N GLY A 49 5.97 -11.20 -8.37
CA GLY A 49 7.09 -10.95 -7.45
C GLY A 49 6.69 -10.72 -5.98
N ARG A 50 5.42 -10.83 -5.61
CA ARG A 50 4.92 -10.60 -4.23
C ARG A 50 4.17 -11.78 -3.64
N PHE A 51 3.10 -12.21 -4.29
CA PHE A 51 2.31 -13.37 -3.89
C PHE A 51 1.55 -13.94 -5.10
N GLU A 52 1.18 -15.23 -5.01
CA GLU A 52 0.55 -15.94 -6.11
C GLU A 52 -0.73 -16.64 -5.66
N ASN A 53 -1.71 -16.65 -6.57
CA ASN A 53 -2.93 -17.47 -6.49
C ASN A 53 -3.75 -17.29 -5.19
N GLU A 54 -3.77 -16.07 -4.64
CA GLU A 54 -4.68 -15.77 -3.53
C GLU A 54 -6.12 -15.72 -4.05
N VAL A 55 -7.00 -16.43 -3.37
CA VAL A 55 -8.42 -16.55 -3.75
C VAL A 55 -9.26 -15.63 -2.87
N LEU A 56 -10.09 -14.81 -3.50
CA LEU A 56 -11.09 -13.97 -2.84
C LEU A 56 -12.47 -14.44 -3.27
N LEU A 57 -13.24 -14.99 -2.36
CA LEU A 57 -14.65 -15.24 -2.56
C LEU A 57 -15.45 -13.93 -2.52
N PRO A 58 -16.71 -13.91 -3.02
CA PRO A 58 -17.58 -12.75 -2.86
C PRO A 58 -17.62 -12.25 -1.41
N LYS A 59 -17.47 -10.93 -1.22
CA LYS A 59 -17.39 -10.22 0.07
C LYS A 59 -16.11 -10.45 0.89
N GLU A 60 -15.15 -11.19 0.38
CA GLU A 60 -13.85 -11.33 1.02
C GLU A 60 -12.89 -10.21 0.65
N ARG A 61 -11.89 -10.05 1.47
CA ARG A 61 -10.78 -9.11 1.24
C ARG A 61 -9.45 -9.71 1.69
N ILE A 62 -8.39 -9.30 1.03
CA ILE A 62 -7.01 -9.58 1.41
C ILE A 62 -6.28 -8.27 1.65
N SER A 63 -5.41 -8.25 2.64
CA SER A 63 -4.56 -7.10 2.95
C SER A 63 -3.09 -7.51 2.95
N LYS A 64 -2.25 -6.67 2.35
CA LYS A 64 -0.79 -6.82 2.34
C LYS A 64 -0.15 -5.47 2.67
N THR A 65 1.10 -5.49 3.10
CA THR A 65 1.83 -4.28 3.48
C THR A 65 3.17 -4.19 2.77
N MET A 66 3.64 -2.96 2.59
CA MET A 66 4.99 -2.66 2.12
C MET A 66 5.59 -1.52 2.92
N ILE A 67 6.82 -1.69 3.37
CA ILE A 67 7.58 -0.62 4.02
C ILE A 67 8.19 0.26 2.93
N GLY A 68 8.00 1.56 3.08
CA GLY A 68 8.59 2.59 2.24
C GLY A 68 9.55 3.48 3.03
N PHE A 69 10.08 4.48 2.34
CA PHE A 69 10.98 5.46 2.90
C PHE A 69 10.36 6.85 2.70
N ILE A 70 10.23 7.64 3.76
CA ILE A 70 9.62 8.98 3.80
C ILE A 70 8.10 8.96 3.63
N PHE A 71 7.57 8.38 2.55
CA PHE A 71 6.13 8.35 2.25
C PHE A 71 5.63 6.91 2.11
N PRO A 72 4.38 6.61 2.51
CA PRO A 72 3.78 5.31 2.27
C PRO A 72 3.80 4.99 0.77
N PRO A 73 4.36 3.82 0.36
CA PRO A 73 4.45 3.47 -1.04
C PRO A 73 3.06 3.39 -1.67
N SER A 74 2.91 3.91 -2.89
CA SER A 74 1.65 3.83 -3.64
C SER A 74 1.42 2.42 -4.20
N PRO A 75 0.20 2.08 -4.65
CA PRO A 75 -0.09 0.82 -5.33
C PRO A 75 0.84 0.54 -6.51
N ARG A 76 1.21 1.57 -7.25
CA ARG A 76 2.18 1.47 -8.34
C ARG A 76 3.52 0.86 -7.90
N SER A 77 4.01 1.21 -6.72
CA SER A 77 5.25 0.63 -6.18
C SER A 77 5.08 -0.82 -5.79
N TYR A 78 3.88 -1.21 -5.32
CA TYR A 78 3.59 -2.57 -4.92
C TYR A 78 3.38 -3.51 -6.11
N THR A 79 2.73 -3.03 -7.19
CA THR A 79 2.38 -3.80 -8.39
C THR A 79 3.37 -3.59 -9.54
N ILE A 80 4.60 -3.18 -9.24
CA ILE A 80 5.59 -2.74 -10.25
C ILE A 80 5.87 -3.79 -11.34
N GLU A 81 5.81 -5.08 -11.00
CA GLU A 81 6.00 -6.18 -11.94
C GLU A 81 4.69 -6.62 -12.61
N GLY A 82 3.57 -6.07 -12.17
CA GLY A 82 2.24 -6.34 -12.71
C GLY A 82 1.40 -7.23 -11.81
N MET A 83 0.17 -7.47 -12.29
CA MET A 83 -0.82 -8.32 -11.63
C MET A 83 -1.48 -9.25 -12.64
N LYS A 84 -1.80 -10.46 -12.18
CA LYS A 84 -2.68 -11.38 -12.92
C LYS A 84 -3.95 -11.58 -12.10
N ILE A 85 -5.09 -11.43 -12.77
CA ILE A 85 -6.41 -11.63 -12.17
C ILE A 85 -7.18 -12.59 -13.05
N SER A 86 -7.85 -13.56 -12.43
CA SER A 86 -8.81 -14.40 -13.11
C SER A 86 -10.07 -14.58 -12.29
N PHE A 87 -11.18 -14.75 -12.98
CA PHE A 87 -12.50 -14.95 -12.41
C PHE A 87 -12.95 -16.39 -12.55
N ASP A 88 -13.69 -16.89 -11.55
CA ASP A 88 -14.34 -18.18 -11.49
C ASP A 88 -13.40 -19.37 -11.81
N ASP A 89 -13.56 -19.97 -12.97
CA ASP A 89 -12.76 -21.12 -13.44
C ASP A 89 -11.42 -20.71 -14.08
N GLY A 90 -11.15 -19.41 -14.16
CA GLY A 90 -9.93 -18.87 -14.78
C GLY A 90 -10.05 -18.56 -16.27
N SER A 91 -11.22 -18.79 -16.88
CA SER A 91 -11.43 -18.54 -18.32
C SER A 91 -11.35 -17.06 -18.67
N TYR A 92 -11.76 -16.18 -17.77
CA TYR A 92 -11.77 -14.73 -17.97
C TYR A 92 -10.87 -14.02 -16.97
N GLY A 93 -10.21 -12.96 -17.40
CA GLY A 93 -9.32 -12.20 -16.58
C GLY A 93 -8.34 -11.36 -17.37
N GLY A 94 -7.12 -11.21 -16.87
CA GLY A 94 -6.06 -10.50 -17.57
C GLY A 94 -4.76 -10.44 -16.79
N VAL A 95 -3.70 -10.14 -17.53
CA VAL A 95 -2.43 -9.68 -16.96
C VAL A 95 -2.38 -8.16 -17.13
N PHE A 96 -2.16 -7.46 -16.03
CA PHE A 96 -2.16 -6.03 -15.97
C PHE A 96 -0.75 -5.53 -15.65
N SER A 97 -0.39 -4.40 -16.24
CA SER A 97 0.86 -3.71 -15.98
C SER A 97 0.59 -2.26 -15.60
N ILE A 98 1.60 -1.60 -15.04
CA ILE A 98 1.55 -0.17 -14.79
C ILE A 98 1.31 0.55 -16.11
N PRO A 99 0.30 1.43 -16.19
CA PRO A 99 0.01 2.16 -17.40
C PRO A 99 1.14 3.15 -17.73
N THR A 100 1.49 3.22 -19.00
CA THR A 100 2.48 4.17 -19.51
C THR A 100 1.85 5.45 -20.07
N GLU A 101 0.53 5.41 -20.35
CA GLU A 101 -0.24 6.52 -20.90
C GLU A 101 -1.52 6.76 -20.08
N TYR A 102 -1.95 8.02 -20.02
CA TYR A 102 -3.17 8.46 -19.34
C TYR A 102 -4.10 9.20 -20.30
N PRO A 103 -5.45 9.09 -20.18
CA PRO A 103 -6.17 8.32 -19.16
C PRO A 103 -6.05 6.83 -19.40
N THR A 104 -5.99 6.08 -18.29
CA THR A 104 -5.88 4.63 -18.34
C THR A 104 -7.21 3.97 -18.62
N ALA A 105 -7.16 2.73 -19.07
CA ALA A 105 -8.35 1.91 -19.15
C ALA A 105 -8.96 1.74 -17.74
N PRO A 106 -10.25 1.90 -17.56
CA PRO A 106 -10.92 1.53 -16.33
C PRO A 106 -10.63 0.05 -16.02
N TYR A 107 -10.69 -0.30 -14.74
CA TYR A 107 -10.48 -1.68 -14.28
C TYR A 107 -9.03 -2.22 -14.41
N ASN A 108 -8.02 -1.34 -14.39
CA ASN A 108 -6.62 -1.72 -14.27
C ASN A 108 -6.18 -1.66 -12.80
N PRO A 109 -5.98 -2.79 -12.11
CA PRO A 109 -5.57 -2.79 -10.71
C PRO A 109 -4.09 -2.45 -10.48
N CYS A 110 -3.30 -2.23 -11.55
CA CYS A 110 -1.95 -1.68 -11.45
C CYS A 110 -1.94 -0.15 -11.56
N ASP A 111 -3.09 0.47 -11.84
CA ASP A 111 -3.23 1.91 -11.85
C ASP A 111 -3.62 2.44 -10.47
N GLU A 112 -2.76 3.25 -9.86
CA GLU A 112 -2.99 3.81 -8.54
C GLU A 112 -4.23 4.71 -8.45
N TYR A 113 -4.67 5.29 -9.56
CA TYR A 113 -5.89 6.13 -9.61
C TYR A 113 -7.19 5.32 -9.50
N ASN A 114 -7.13 4.00 -9.67
CA ASN A 114 -8.26 3.10 -9.47
C ASN A 114 -8.39 2.63 -8.00
N TYR A 115 -7.51 3.10 -7.11
CA TYR A 115 -7.59 2.81 -5.68
C TYR A 115 -8.25 3.95 -4.91
N GLU A 116 -9.09 3.59 -3.96
CA GLU A 116 -9.51 4.51 -2.91
C GLU A 116 -8.33 4.71 -1.95
N MET A 117 -7.95 5.97 -1.79
CA MET A 117 -6.85 6.37 -0.92
C MET A 117 -7.40 6.78 0.45
N GLY A 118 -7.01 6.04 1.48
CA GLY A 118 -7.30 6.39 2.87
C GLY A 118 -6.48 7.58 3.37
N GLU A 119 -6.88 8.11 4.52
CA GLU A 119 -6.13 9.17 5.19
C GLU A 119 -4.76 8.68 5.66
N GLU A 120 -3.80 9.59 5.71
CA GLU A 120 -2.52 9.34 6.37
C GLU A 120 -2.67 9.41 7.88
N TYR A 121 -2.03 8.47 8.57
CA TYR A 121 -1.95 8.48 10.03
C TYR A 121 -0.59 8.02 10.50
N LYS A 122 -0.24 8.35 11.75
CA LYS A 122 0.99 7.85 12.39
C LYS A 122 0.66 6.73 13.36
N GLU A 123 1.37 5.62 13.25
CA GLU A 123 1.32 4.52 14.18
C GLU A 123 2.74 4.02 14.45
N SER A 124 3.12 3.89 15.72
CA SER A 124 4.46 3.48 16.15
C SER A 124 5.59 4.31 15.53
N GLY A 125 5.36 5.62 15.36
CA GLY A 125 6.31 6.56 14.76
C GLY A 125 6.34 6.58 13.23
N MET A 126 5.77 5.59 12.55
CA MET A 126 5.76 5.46 11.09
C MET A 126 4.53 6.11 10.48
N LEU A 127 4.73 6.80 9.36
CA LEU A 127 3.63 7.30 8.54
C LEU A 127 2.98 6.14 7.78
N GLN A 128 1.66 6.03 7.85
CA GLN A 128 0.91 4.93 7.26
C GLN A 128 -0.21 5.45 6.35
N ARG A 129 -0.53 4.69 5.31
CA ARG A 129 -1.67 4.94 4.43
C ARG A 129 -2.22 3.63 3.89
N GLN A 130 -3.54 3.53 3.80
CA GLN A 130 -4.24 2.43 3.17
C GLN A 130 -4.67 2.79 1.75
N TRP A 131 -4.59 1.80 0.87
CA TRP A 131 -5.04 1.85 -0.51
C TRP A 131 -5.98 0.68 -0.74
N THR A 132 -7.20 0.95 -1.21
CA THR A 132 -8.21 -0.08 -1.42
C THR A 132 -8.61 -0.16 -2.88
N TYR A 133 -8.46 -1.32 -3.50
CA TYR A 133 -9.05 -1.66 -4.80
C TYR A 133 -10.28 -2.53 -4.57
N THR A 134 -11.40 -2.15 -5.16
CA THR A 134 -12.65 -2.91 -5.05
C THR A 134 -13.01 -3.53 -6.39
N PHE A 135 -12.97 -4.84 -6.46
CA PHE A 135 -13.48 -5.60 -7.60
C PHE A 135 -15.00 -5.62 -7.56
N THR A 136 -15.61 -5.37 -8.70
CA THR A 136 -17.07 -5.33 -8.90
C THR A 136 -17.49 -6.24 -10.07
N ASN A 137 -18.78 -6.42 -10.29
CA ASN A 137 -19.26 -7.11 -11.47
C ASN A 137 -18.82 -6.42 -12.77
N ALA A 138 -18.59 -5.11 -12.76
CA ALA A 138 -18.09 -4.40 -13.92
C ALA A 138 -16.66 -4.79 -14.33
N ASP A 139 -15.80 -5.22 -13.37
CA ASP A 139 -14.47 -5.77 -13.67
C ASP A 139 -14.60 -7.12 -14.38
N TYR A 140 -15.55 -7.95 -13.94
CA TYR A 140 -15.85 -9.20 -14.61
C TYR A 140 -16.40 -8.98 -16.02
N ASP A 141 -17.38 -8.10 -16.19
CA ASP A 141 -17.95 -7.75 -17.50
C ASP A 141 -16.88 -7.24 -18.46
N ALA A 142 -15.96 -6.40 -17.97
CA ALA A 142 -14.83 -5.93 -18.75
C ALA A 142 -13.86 -7.05 -19.12
N ALA A 143 -13.66 -8.06 -18.26
CA ALA A 143 -12.86 -9.24 -18.57
C ALA A 143 -13.52 -10.09 -19.64
N VAL A 144 -14.83 -10.33 -19.56
CA VAL A 144 -15.62 -11.04 -20.58
C VAL A 144 -15.57 -10.31 -21.93
N ALA A 145 -15.69 -8.98 -21.94
CA ALA A 145 -15.63 -8.17 -23.16
C ALA A 145 -14.27 -8.24 -23.85
N ARG A 146 -13.17 -8.45 -23.12
CA ARG A 146 -11.83 -8.69 -23.68
C ARG A 146 -11.68 -10.08 -24.31
N GLY A 147 -12.52 -11.00 -23.93
CA GLY A 147 -12.47 -12.40 -24.34
C GLY A 147 -11.71 -13.32 -23.38
N PRO A 148 -11.72 -14.62 -23.64
CA PRO A 148 -11.03 -15.61 -22.81
C PRO A 148 -9.53 -15.36 -22.74
N MET A 149 -8.94 -15.67 -21.59
CA MET A 149 -7.48 -15.66 -21.44
C MET A 149 -6.89 -16.77 -22.32
N THR A 150 -6.02 -16.38 -23.25
CA THR A 150 -5.19 -17.36 -23.97
C THR A 150 -4.06 -17.81 -23.06
N GLU A 151 -3.89 -19.13 -22.91
CA GLU A 151 -2.70 -19.68 -22.27
C GLU A 151 -1.44 -19.14 -22.98
N GLN A 152 -0.59 -18.42 -22.24
CA GLN A 152 0.72 -17.99 -22.71
C GLN A 152 1.78 -18.90 -22.12
#